data_d8f8c5b55f818ee66462ad0c76ecd985
#
_entry.id   d8f8c5b55f818ee66462ad0c76ecd985
#
_cell.length_a   1.000
_cell.length_b   1.000
_cell.length_c   1.000
_cell.angle_alpha   90.00
_cell.angle_beta   90.00
_cell.angle_gamma   90.00
#
_symmetry.space_group_name_H-M   'P 1'
#
loop_
_entity.id
_entity.type
_entity.pdbx_description
1 polymer ?
#
loop_
_entity_poly.entity_id
_entity_poly.type
_entity_poly.pdbx_seq_one_letter_code
_entity_poly.pdbx_strand_id
1 'polypeptide(L)'
;IIIQAGGKGTRLEGLTRNKPKCLVPVNNLPIIFYAFQKFKDANFTIIADYKTDVLEKYLRAFGSQYKFNIIKASKKGTISGIKEAISTYKDDEPFMIMWCDLILSEDFEIPQNSGNYIGISKDFECRWSYVDGKFIKTPSKENGVAGLFIFENKQALKNIDEEGALAIEM
;
A
#
# COMPACT_ATOMS: atom_id res chain seq x y z
N ILE A 1 9.23 -0.23 -2.80
CA ILE A 1 7.96 0.00 -2.05
C ILE A 1 6.79 -0.34 -2.96
N ILE A 2 5.87 -1.18 -2.48
CA ILE A 2 4.63 -1.52 -3.18
C ILE A 2 3.50 -0.64 -2.63
N ILE A 3 2.78 0.07 -3.50
CA ILE A 3 1.61 0.87 -3.13
C ILE A 3 0.35 0.21 -3.67
N GLN A 4 -0.56 -0.20 -2.77
CA GLN A 4 -1.86 -0.76 -3.15
C GLN A 4 -2.84 0.37 -3.48
N ALA A 5 -3.04 0.66 -4.76
CA ALA A 5 -3.86 1.75 -5.28
C ALA A 5 -5.08 1.29 -6.10
N GLY A 6 -5.41 0.00 -6.13
CA GLY A 6 -6.49 -0.57 -6.96
C GLY A 6 -7.91 -0.28 -6.47
N GLY A 7 -8.08 0.16 -5.22
CA GLY A 7 -9.40 0.36 -4.63
C GLY A 7 -10.21 1.51 -5.25
N LYS A 8 -11.52 1.28 -5.45
CA LYS A 8 -12.45 2.30 -6.00
C LYS A 8 -12.67 3.50 -5.08
N GLY A 9 -12.38 3.37 -3.78
CA GLY A 9 -12.58 4.46 -2.81
C GLY A 9 -14.05 4.87 -2.65
N THR A 10 -15.00 3.94 -2.70
CA THR A 10 -16.43 4.21 -2.72
C THR A 10 -16.93 5.06 -1.54
N ARG A 11 -16.28 4.97 -0.37
CA ARG A 11 -16.60 5.80 0.80
C ARG A 11 -16.25 7.27 0.63
N LEU A 12 -15.42 7.63 -0.35
CA LEU A 12 -15.06 9.01 -0.69
C LEU A 12 -16.00 9.61 -1.75
N GLU A 13 -17.02 8.86 -2.18
CA GLU A 13 -18.12 9.29 -3.06
C GLU A 13 -17.65 10.11 -4.29
N GLY A 14 -18.07 11.38 -4.35
CA GLY A 14 -17.76 12.27 -5.47
C GLY A 14 -16.26 12.51 -5.71
N LEU A 15 -15.42 12.38 -4.67
CA LEU A 15 -13.98 12.62 -4.77
C LEU A 15 -13.26 11.59 -5.65
N THR A 16 -13.81 10.37 -5.75
CA THR A 16 -13.22 9.29 -6.57
C THR A 16 -13.98 9.01 -7.85
N ARG A 17 -14.98 9.82 -8.19
CA ARG A 17 -15.79 9.62 -9.41
C ARG A 17 -14.97 9.66 -10.70
N ASN A 18 -13.99 10.53 -10.79
CA ASN A 18 -13.17 10.76 -12.00
C ASN A 18 -11.68 10.45 -11.82
N LYS A 19 -11.24 10.06 -10.63
CA LYS A 19 -9.84 9.74 -10.32
C LYS A 19 -9.75 8.61 -9.29
N PRO A 20 -8.64 7.84 -9.25
CA PRO A 20 -8.42 6.83 -8.22
C PRO A 20 -8.18 7.49 -6.85
N LYS A 21 -8.42 6.74 -5.77
CA LYS A 21 -8.29 7.21 -4.38
C LYS A 21 -6.92 7.84 -4.08
N CYS A 22 -5.85 7.26 -4.60
CA CYS A 22 -4.48 7.74 -4.39
C CYS A 22 -4.20 9.14 -4.98
N LEU A 23 -5.07 9.63 -5.89
CA LEU A 23 -5.02 10.99 -6.42
C LEU A 23 -5.97 11.98 -5.72
N VAL A 24 -6.68 11.57 -4.69
CA VAL A 24 -7.47 12.50 -3.86
C VAL A 24 -6.49 13.40 -3.10
N PRO A 25 -6.65 14.74 -3.15
CA PRO A 25 -5.71 15.62 -2.48
C PRO A 25 -5.99 15.71 -0.98
N VAL A 26 -4.91 15.79 -0.21
CA VAL A 26 -4.88 16.21 1.19
C VAL A 26 -3.93 17.41 1.23
N ASN A 27 -4.35 18.53 1.79
CA ASN A 27 -3.59 19.79 1.78
C ASN A 27 -3.05 20.15 0.38
N ASN A 28 -3.89 20.06 -0.65
CA ASN A 28 -3.58 20.34 -2.05
C ASN A 28 -2.55 19.40 -2.72
N LEU A 29 -2.12 18.34 -2.04
CA LEU A 29 -1.19 17.34 -2.58
C LEU A 29 -1.90 15.98 -2.69
N PRO A 30 -1.92 15.29 -3.86
CA PRO A 30 -2.46 13.95 -3.96
C PRO A 30 -1.78 12.99 -2.98
N ILE A 31 -2.58 12.14 -2.32
CA ILE A 31 -2.10 11.30 -1.19
C ILE A 31 -0.84 10.50 -1.55
N ILE A 32 -0.76 9.95 -2.76
CA ILE A 32 0.39 9.13 -3.19
C ILE A 32 1.72 9.90 -3.12
N PHE A 33 1.70 11.23 -3.28
CA PHE A 33 2.93 12.03 -3.25
C PHE A 33 3.53 12.14 -1.85
N TYR A 34 2.76 11.95 -0.79
CA TYR A 34 3.31 11.87 0.57
C TYR A 34 4.28 10.69 0.70
N ALA A 35 3.94 9.53 0.15
CA ALA A 35 4.85 8.39 0.09
C ALA A 35 6.09 8.68 -0.76
N PHE A 36 5.89 9.30 -1.94
CA PHE A 36 6.99 9.67 -2.84
C PHE A 36 7.95 10.67 -2.21
N GLN A 37 7.43 11.67 -1.50
CA GLN A 37 8.26 12.68 -0.82
C GLN A 37 8.99 12.10 0.39
N LYS A 38 8.37 11.19 1.13
CA LYS A 38 8.98 10.52 2.28
C LYS A 38 10.13 9.61 1.86
N PHE A 39 9.99 8.90 0.75
CA PHE A 39 10.95 7.89 0.27
C PHE A 39 11.47 8.24 -1.14
N LYS A 40 12.10 9.41 -1.28
CA LYS A 40 12.49 10.00 -2.58
C LYS A 40 13.32 9.08 -3.48
N ASP A 41 14.19 8.28 -2.86
CA ASP A 41 15.13 7.41 -3.58
C ASP A 41 14.60 5.98 -3.82
N ALA A 42 13.42 5.67 -3.29
CA ALA A 42 12.82 4.35 -3.42
C ALA A 42 12.33 4.06 -4.85
N ASN A 43 12.32 2.78 -5.20
CA ASN A 43 11.60 2.29 -6.37
C ASN A 43 10.17 1.94 -5.96
N PHE A 44 9.18 2.52 -6.64
CA PHE A 44 7.77 2.27 -6.33
C PHE A 44 7.15 1.32 -7.35
N THR A 45 6.43 0.31 -6.87
CA THR A 45 5.54 -0.51 -7.68
C THR A 45 4.11 -0.21 -7.27
N ILE A 46 3.32 0.39 -8.15
CA ILE A 46 1.96 0.83 -7.87
C ILE A 46 0.99 -0.17 -8.46
N ILE A 47 0.26 -0.88 -7.59
CA ILE A 47 -0.79 -1.82 -8.01
C ILE A 47 -2.06 -1.02 -8.22
N ALA A 48 -2.49 -0.88 -9.47
CA ALA A 48 -3.66 -0.13 -9.87
C ALA A 48 -4.72 -1.03 -10.50
N ASP A 49 -5.99 -0.61 -10.40
CA ASP A 49 -7.13 -1.25 -11.07
C ASP A 49 -8.10 -0.15 -11.51
N TYR A 50 -8.77 0.49 -10.57
CA TYR A 50 -9.74 1.54 -10.86
C TYR A 50 -9.05 2.79 -11.43
N LYS A 51 -9.48 3.22 -12.64
CA LYS A 51 -8.97 4.44 -13.28
C LYS A 51 -7.44 4.46 -13.47
N THR A 52 -6.87 3.32 -13.83
CA THR A 52 -5.42 3.17 -14.05
C THR A 52 -4.89 4.15 -15.09
N ASP A 53 -5.63 4.40 -16.17
CA ASP A 53 -5.26 5.34 -17.22
C ASP A 53 -5.14 6.79 -16.71
N VAL A 54 -6.02 7.19 -15.78
CA VAL A 54 -5.97 8.51 -15.14
C VAL A 54 -4.75 8.61 -14.24
N LEU A 55 -4.48 7.56 -13.44
CA LEU A 55 -3.30 7.49 -12.59
C LEU A 55 -2.01 7.60 -13.39
N GLU A 56 -1.90 6.80 -14.43
CA GLU A 56 -0.71 6.76 -15.28
C GLU A 56 -0.43 8.13 -15.96
N LYS A 57 -1.44 8.73 -16.55
CA LYS A 57 -1.32 10.07 -17.17
C LYS A 57 -0.89 11.11 -16.14
N TYR A 58 -1.50 11.08 -14.96
CA TYR A 58 -1.19 12.03 -13.90
C TYR A 58 0.26 11.88 -13.40
N LEU A 59 0.69 10.66 -13.10
CA LEU A 59 2.04 10.41 -12.60
C LEU A 59 3.12 10.66 -13.66
N ARG A 60 2.86 10.39 -14.93
CA ARG A 60 3.78 10.78 -16.03
C ARG A 60 3.95 12.29 -16.12
N ALA A 61 2.89 13.06 -15.89
CA ALA A 61 2.92 14.52 -15.97
C ALA A 61 3.57 15.19 -14.75
N PHE A 62 3.28 14.69 -13.54
CA PHE A 62 3.61 15.38 -12.28
C PHE A 62 4.54 14.59 -11.34
N GLY A 63 4.80 13.33 -11.63
CA GLY A 63 5.61 12.43 -10.80
C GLY A 63 6.88 11.92 -11.49
N SER A 64 7.27 12.46 -12.63
CA SER A 64 8.39 11.97 -13.45
C SER A 64 9.75 11.99 -12.75
N GLN A 65 9.91 12.76 -11.67
CA GLN A 65 11.09 12.80 -10.84
C GLN A 65 11.25 11.58 -9.93
N TYR A 66 10.19 10.77 -9.74
CA TYR A 66 10.22 9.57 -8.90
C TYR A 66 10.34 8.31 -9.76
N LYS A 67 10.98 7.28 -9.20
CA LYS A 67 11.13 5.98 -9.86
C LYS A 67 9.90 5.12 -9.57
N PHE A 68 9.02 4.94 -10.54
CA PHE A 68 7.83 4.10 -10.38
C PHE A 68 7.51 3.27 -11.60
N ASN A 69 6.84 2.15 -11.36
CA ASN A 69 6.12 1.38 -12.37
C ASN A 69 4.68 1.14 -11.90
N ILE A 70 3.77 0.95 -12.85
CA ILE A 70 2.36 0.67 -12.57
C ILE A 70 2.04 -0.73 -13.05
N ILE A 71 1.48 -1.54 -12.17
CA ILE A 71 1.00 -2.90 -12.46
C ILE A 71 -0.51 -2.91 -12.33
N LYS A 72 -1.19 -3.45 -13.34
CA LYS A 72 -2.61 -3.76 -13.27
C LYS A 72 -2.76 -5.22 -12.88
N ALA A 73 -3.32 -5.48 -11.68
CA ALA A 73 -3.55 -6.83 -11.20
C ALA A 73 -4.39 -7.65 -12.19
N SER A 74 -3.95 -8.88 -12.50
CA SER A 74 -4.63 -9.77 -13.45
C SER A 74 -5.88 -10.41 -12.86
N LYS A 75 -5.93 -10.62 -11.55
CA LYS A 75 -7.04 -11.21 -10.81
C LYS A 75 -7.64 -10.24 -9.81
N LYS A 76 -8.84 -10.55 -9.34
CA LYS A 76 -9.48 -9.81 -8.24
C LYS A 76 -8.77 -10.11 -6.92
N GLY A 77 -8.76 -9.11 -6.02
CA GLY A 77 -8.14 -9.23 -4.70
C GLY A 77 -6.83 -8.43 -4.60
N THR A 78 -6.37 -8.25 -3.38
CA THR A 78 -5.17 -7.44 -3.10
C THR A 78 -3.88 -8.26 -3.24
N ILE A 79 -3.94 -9.57 -3.05
CA ILE A 79 -2.77 -10.47 -3.03
C ILE A 79 -2.22 -10.70 -4.44
N SER A 80 -3.08 -10.92 -5.44
CA SER A 80 -2.65 -11.17 -6.81
C SER A 80 -1.70 -10.08 -7.32
N GLY A 81 -2.09 -8.82 -7.18
CA GLY A 81 -1.22 -7.71 -7.59
C GLY A 81 0.08 -7.63 -6.79
N ILE A 82 0.08 -8.01 -5.50
CA ILE A 82 1.29 -8.08 -4.68
C ILE A 82 2.22 -9.17 -5.20
N LYS A 83 1.70 -10.39 -5.45
CA LYS A 83 2.50 -11.50 -5.99
C LYS A 83 3.10 -11.15 -7.36
N GLU A 84 2.33 -10.50 -8.23
CA GLU A 84 2.83 -10.00 -9.50
C GLU A 84 3.94 -8.96 -9.31
N ALA A 85 3.78 -8.02 -8.37
CA ALA A 85 4.79 -7.03 -8.07
C ALA A 85 6.10 -7.66 -7.57
N ILE A 86 6.03 -8.56 -6.57
CA ILE A 86 7.21 -9.17 -5.97
C ILE A 86 7.87 -10.24 -6.85
N SER A 87 7.18 -10.74 -7.90
CA SER A 87 7.77 -11.70 -8.84
C SER A 87 9.02 -11.17 -9.54
N THR A 88 9.13 -9.86 -9.66
CA THR A 88 10.29 -9.16 -10.26
C THR A 88 11.40 -8.85 -9.27
N TYR A 89 11.16 -9.04 -7.96
CA TYR A 89 12.13 -8.76 -6.90
C TYR A 89 13.09 -9.93 -6.70
N LYS A 90 14.30 -9.65 -6.24
CA LYS A 90 15.24 -10.69 -5.81
C LYS A 90 14.70 -11.44 -4.60
N ASP A 91 15.18 -12.66 -4.37
CA ASP A 91 14.67 -13.53 -3.30
C ASP A 91 14.95 -13.00 -1.89
N ASP A 92 16.06 -12.30 -1.73
CA ASP A 92 16.58 -11.72 -0.49
C ASP A 92 16.35 -10.19 -0.37
N GLU A 93 15.60 -9.60 -1.29
CA GLU A 93 15.34 -8.16 -1.31
C GLU A 93 14.24 -7.79 -0.31
N PRO A 94 14.52 -6.92 0.68
CA PRO A 94 13.49 -6.41 1.58
C PRO A 94 12.56 -5.46 0.84
N PHE A 95 11.29 -5.44 1.23
CA PHE A 95 10.30 -4.57 0.64
C PHE A 95 9.22 -4.14 1.63
N MET A 96 8.58 -3.03 1.30
CA MET A 96 7.46 -2.46 2.05
C MET A 96 6.20 -2.50 1.19
N ILE A 97 5.07 -2.86 1.80
CA ILE A 97 3.74 -2.71 1.21
C ILE A 97 3.00 -1.64 2.00
N MET A 98 2.38 -0.71 1.31
CA MET A 98 1.54 0.30 1.96
C MET A 98 0.24 0.53 1.20
N TRP A 99 -0.81 0.86 1.94
CA TRP A 99 -2.06 1.32 1.33
C TRP A 99 -1.89 2.76 0.83
N CYS A 100 -2.50 3.05 -0.29
CA CYS A 100 -2.34 4.34 -0.97
C CYS A 100 -2.96 5.54 -0.22
N ASP A 101 -3.70 5.31 0.83
CA ASP A 101 -4.35 6.32 1.67
C ASP A 101 -3.70 6.49 3.05
N LEU A 102 -2.55 5.88 3.25
CA LEU A 102 -1.73 6.06 4.44
C LEU A 102 -0.77 7.23 4.23
N ILE A 103 -0.79 8.17 5.16
CA ILE A 103 0.21 9.23 5.29
C ILE A 103 1.01 8.92 6.55
N LEU A 104 2.30 8.67 6.40
CA LEU A 104 3.19 8.42 7.51
C LEU A 104 3.61 9.74 8.17
N SER A 105 3.78 9.73 9.49
CA SER A 105 4.32 10.87 10.23
C SER A 105 5.74 11.23 9.78
N GLU A 106 6.15 12.45 10.04
CA GLU A 106 7.50 12.92 9.65
C GLU A 106 8.61 12.17 10.36
N ASP A 107 8.39 11.79 11.61
CA ASP A 107 9.30 11.03 12.46
C ASP A 107 9.28 9.51 12.21
N PHE A 108 8.43 9.03 11.29
CA PHE A 108 8.45 7.60 10.94
C PHE A 108 9.79 7.20 10.33
N GLU A 109 10.42 6.19 10.91
CA GLU A 109 11.64 5.55 10.42
C GLU A 109 11.39 4.06 10.14
N ILE A 110 12.05 3.54 9.10
CA ILE A 110 12.03 2.11 8.80
C ILE A 110 12.83 1.38 9.90
N PRO A 111 12.27 0.33 10.52
CA PRO A 111 13.01 -0.47 11.50
C PRO A 111 14.34 -0.97 10.96
N GLN A 112 15.40 -0.82 11.76
CA GLN A 112 16.77 -1.24 11.38
C GLN A 112 17.07 -2.70 11.70
N ASN A 113 16.29 -3.31 12.60
CA ASN A 113 16.46 -4.72 12.97
C ASN A 113 15.84 -5.62 11.92
N SER A 114 16.38 -6.83 11.77
CA SER A 114 15.79 -7.90 10.97
C SER A 114 14.40 -8.26 11.47
N GLY A 115 13.51 -8.63 10.56
CA GLY A 115 12.16 -9.09 10.88
C GLY A 115 11.09 -8.57 9.94
N ASN A 116 9.91 -9.16 10.06
CA ASN A 116 8.71 -8.68 9.39
C ASN A 116 7.91 -7.78 10.34
N TYR A 117 7.40 -6.66 9.83
CA TYR A 117 6.73 -5.65 10.65
C TYR A 117 5.36 -5.30 10.10
N ILE A 118 4.45 -5.00 11.01
CA ILE A 118 3.10 -4.51 10.72
C ILE A 118 2.94 -3.14 11.37
N GLY A 119 2.51 -2.17 10.58
CA GLY A 119 2.19 -0.84 11.10
C GLY A 119 0.88 -0.86 11.88
N ILE A 120 0.94 -0.49 13.15
CA ILE A 120 -0.21 -0.36 14.04
C ILE A 120 -0.48 1.11 14.29
N SER A 121 -1.71 1.57 14.05
CA SER A 121 -2.16 2.90 14.43
C SER A 121 -2.81 2.88 15.81
N LYS A 122 -2.49 3.91 16.59
CA LYS A 122 -3.15 4.25 17.87
C LYS A 122 -3.87 5.61 17.80
N ASP A 123 -3.82 6.30 16.67
CA ASP A 123 -4.34 7.66 16.50
C ASP A 123 -5.72 7.69 15.84
N PHE A 124 -6.03 6.71 15.00
CA PHE A 124 -7.29 6.62 14.30
C PHE A 124 -7.85 5.19 14.27
N GLU A 125 -9.16 5.07 14.13
CA GLU A 125 -9.82 3.78 14.04
C GLU A 125 -9.55 3.12 12.70
N CYS A 126 -8.92 1.93 12.74
CA CYS A 126 -8.73 1.07 11.59
C CYS A 126 -9.81 0.00 11.52
N ARG A 127 -10.18 -0.40 10.31
CA ARG A 127 -11.19 -1.45 10.07
C ARG A 127 -10.75 -2.84 10.54
N TRP A 128 -9.46 -3.09 10.54
CA TRP A 128 -8.81 -4.31 10.96
C TRP A 128 -7.97 -4.05 12.19
N SER A 129 -7.90 -5.01 13.07
CA SER A 129 -7.00 -5.00 14.23
C SER A 129 -6.05 -6.19 14.19
N TYR A 130 -4.92 -6.05 14.89
CA TYR A 130 -3.95 -7.12 15.08
C TYR A 130 -3.81 -7.41 16.56
N VAL A 131 -4.26 -8.60 16.99
CA VAL A 131 -4.30 -9.01 18.39
C VAL A 131 -3.84 -10.46 18.49
N ASP A 132 -2.94 -10.74 19.43
CA ASP A 132 -2.40 -12.08 19.70
C ASP A 132 -1.90 -12.82 18.43
N GLY A 133 -1.19 -12.08 17.56
CA GLY A 133 -0.63 -12.64 16.34
C GLY A 133 -1.62 -12.85 15.19
N LYS A 134 -2.86 -12.33 15.30
CA LYS A 134 -3.91 -12.55 14.31
C LYS A 134 -4.54 -11.26 13.81
N PHE A 135 -4.89 -11.25 12.53
CA PHE A 135 -5.72 -10.20 11.94
C PHE A 135 -7.19 -10.47 12.24
N ILE A 136 -7.86 -9.49 12.81
CA ILE A 136 -9.27 -9.56 13.16
C ILE A 136 -10.02 -8.43 12.45
N LYS A 137 -11.12 -8.78 11.77
CA LYS A 137 -11.98 -7.80 11.09
C LYS A 137 -12.90 -7.08 12.08
N THR A 138 -12.29 -6.48 13.08
CA THR A 138 -12.95 -5.68 14.11
C THR A 138 -12.27 -4.31 14.16
N PRO A 139 -13.04 -3.21 14.07
CA PRO A 139 -12.46 -1.88 14.19
C PRO A 139 -11.76 -1.67 15.54
N SER A 140 -10.59 -1.02 15.48
CA SER A 140 -9.82 -0.70 16.68
C SER A 140 -9.06 0.61 16.51
N LYS A 141 -8.97 1.36 17.61
CA LYS A 141 -8.09 2.54 17.74
C LYS A 141 -6.79 2.23 18.48
N GLU A 142 -6.70 1.08 19.13
CA GLU A 142 -5.53 0.71 19.93
C GLU A 142 -4.58 -0.23 19.19
N ASN A 143 -5.17 -1.18 18.43
CA ASN A 143 -4.43 -2.20 17.68
C ASN A 143 -4.82 -2.18 16.19
N GLY A 144 -5.08 -0.99 15.67
CA GLY A 144 -5.54 -0.83 14.30
C GLY A 144 -4.46 -1.12 13.27
N VAL A 145 -4.75 -1.97 12.28
CA VAL A 145 -3.84 -2.22 11.17
C VAL A 145 -3.81 -1.01 10.26
N ALA A 146 -2.71 -0.28 10.26
CA ALA A 146 -2.56 0.99 9.56
C ALA A 146 -2.39 0.85 8.03
N GLY A 147 -2.18 -0.37 7.55
CA GLY A 147 -1.93 -0.62 6.12
C GLY A 147 -0.48 -0.41 5.70
N LEU A 148 0.44 -0.64 6.62
CA LEU A 148 1.88 -0.68 6.39
C LEU A 148 2.42 -2.04 6.79
N PHE A 149 3.19 -2.66 5.90
CA PHE A 149 3.82 -3.96 6.12
C PHE A 149 5.24 -3.91 5.58
N ILE A 150 6.20 -4.41 6.33
CA ILE A 150 7.61 -4.48 5.94
C ILE A 150 8.02 -5.95 6.00
N PHE A 151 8.68 -6.43 4.97
CA PHE A 151 9.14 -7.80 4.83
C PHE A 151 10.63 -7.84 4.54
N GLU A 152 11.33 -8.75 5.19
CA GLU A 152 12.75 -9.00 4.90
C GLU A 152 12.97 -9.55 3.49
N ASN A 153 12.01 -10.35 3.00
CA ASN A 153 12.07 -10.95 1.69
C ASN A 153 10.69 -11.49 1.27
N LYS A 154 10.55 -11.91 0.03
CA LYS A 154 9.28 -12.39 -0.54
C LYS A 154 8.85 -13.77 -0.05
N GLN A 155 9.69 -14.53 0.68
CA GLN A 155 9.32 -15.85 1.19
C GLN A 155 8.18 -15.76 2.22
N ALA A 156 8.09 -14.66 2.96
CA ALA A 156 7.00 -14.41 3.90
C ALA A 156 5.60 -14.45 3.25
N LEU A 157 5.51 -14.17 1.94
CA LEU A 157 4.26 -14.14 1.18
C LEU A 157 4.07 -15.36 0.25
N LYS A 158 4.96 -16.36 0.30
CA LYS A 158 4.95 -17.47 -0.67
C LYS A 158 3.71 -18.34 -0.60
N ASN A 159 3.18 -18.57 0.59
CA ASN A 159 2.06 -19.49 0.84
C ASN A 159 0.70 -18.81 0.97
N ILE A 160 0.63 -17.51 0.69
CA ILE A 160 -0.62 -16.75 0.79
C ILE A 160 -1.51 -17.02 -0.42
N ASP A 161 -2.82 -17.24 -0.19
CA ASP A 161 -3.81 -17.43 -1.24
C ASP A 161 -3.91 -16.18 -2.14
N GLU A 162 -3.95 -16.40 -3.47
CA GLU A 162 -3.96 -15.31 -4.45
C GLU A 162 -5.28 -14.51 -4.48
N GLU A 163 -6.39 -15.11 -4.05
CA GLU A 163 -7.71 -14.48 -4.07
C GLU A 163 -8.07 -13.75 -2.76
N GLY A 164 -7.22 -13.87 -1.74
CA GLY A 164 -7.43 -13.28 -0.42
C GLY A 164 -7.15 -11.78 -0.34
N ALA A 165 -7.37 -11.24 0.85
CA ALA A 165 -6.90 -9.92 1.25
C ALA A 165 -5.69 -10.08 2.17
N LEU A 166 -4.63 -9.29 1.95
CA LEU A 166 -3.36 -9.39 2.69
C LEU A 166 -3.55 -9.47 4.22
N ALA A 167 -4.51 -8.70 4.76
CA ALA A 167 -4.79 -8.69 6.19
C ALA A 167 -5.55 -9.95 6.71
N ILE A 168 -5.98 -10.86 5.83
CA ILE A 168 -6.68 -12.09 6.21
C ILE A 168 -5.72 -13.28 6.16
N GLU A 169 -4.75 -13.26 5.25
CA GLU A 169 -3.93 -14.39 4.88
C GLU A 169 -2.56 -14.42 5.61
N MET A 170 -2.20 -13.36 6.32
CA MET A 170 -0.96 -13.28 7.11
C MET A 170 -1.13 -13.81 8.52
#